data_ac7dd19dc88bbdc98f94c4ae350d2ed8
#
_entry.id   ac7dd19dc88bbdc98f94c4ae350d2ed8
#
_cell.length_a   1.000
_cell.length_b   1.000
_cell.length_c   1.000
_cell.angle_alpha   90.00
_cell.angle_beta   90.00
_cell.angle_gamma   90.00
#
_symmetry.space_group_name_H-M   'P 1'
#
loop_
_entity.id
_entity.type
_entity.pdbx_description
1 polymer ?
#
loop_
_entity_poly.entity_id
_entity_poly.type
_entity_poly.pdbx_seq_one_letter_code
_entity_poly.pdbx_strand_id
1 'polypeptide(L)'
;MNRIVLGGAQLGLPYGILNGGETLSREEVARILDTAVDHGIDSIDTAIAYGQSESIIGETSQNRFKIISKLPPLPVDISNVSEWVHSQVQGSLSRLKCTSLDALLLHRPQDLTGDQGAELYAAIG
;
A
#
# COMPACT_ATOMS: atom_id res chain seq x y z
N MET A 1 -21.49 9.12 0.43
CA MET A 1 -20.06 9.10 0.76
C MET A 1 -19.73 7.85 1.55
N ASN A 2 -18.86 7.04 1.04
CA ASN A 2 -18.47 5.81 1.74
C ASN A 2 -17.44 6.14 2.83
N ARG A 3 -17.64 5.61 4.02
CA ARG A 3 -16.75 5.81 5.16
C ARG A 3 -15.87 4.60 5.48
N ILE A 4 -15.96 3.56 4.67
CA ILE A 4 -15.21 2.33 4.89
C ILE A 4 -14.10 2.23 3.84
N VAL A 5 -12.90 1.95 4.31
CA VAL A 5 -11.74 1.65 3.48
C VAL A 5 -11.35 0.20 3.75
N LEU A 6 -11.13 -0.57 2.69
CA LEU A 6 -10.74 -1.96 2.82
C LEU A 6 -9.26 -2.05 3.19
N GLY A 7 -8.94 -2.76 4.27
CA GLY A 7 -7.56 -3.00 4.68
C GLY A 7 -6.89 -4.07 3.82
N GLY A 8 -5.72 -3.76 3.28
CA GLY A 8 -5.00 -4.63 2.34
C GLY A 8 -3.96 -5.55 2.96
N ALA A 9 -3.69 -5.45 4.27
CA ALA A 9 -2.64 -6.25 4.90
C ALA A 9 -2.86 -7.76 4.74
N GLN A 10 -4.09 -8.22 4.91
CA GLN A 10 -4.44 -9.64 4.82
C GLN A 10 -4.44 -10.17 3.38
N LEU A 11 -4.43 -9.28 2.39
CA LEU A 11 -4.42 -9.68 0.99
C LEU A 11 -3.04 -10.18 0.52
N GLY A 12 -1.97 -9.79 1.21
CA GLY A 12 -0.61 -10.12 0.81
C GLY A 12 0.28 -10.71 1.90
N LEU A 13 -0.21 -10.77 3.14
CA LEU A 13 0.52 -11.31 4.28
C LEU A 13 -0.26 -12.45 4.92
N PRO A 14 0.44 -13.45 5.50
CA PRO A 14 -0.20 -14.43 6.37
C PRO A 14 -0.57 -13.76 7.70
N TYR A 15 -1.71 -13.06 7.70
CA TYR A 15 -2.12 -12.17 8.78
C TYR A 15 -3.45 -12.60 9.37
N GLY A 16 -3.53 -12.61 10.69
CA GLY A 16 -4.76 -12.88 11.42
C GLY A 16 -4.85 -14.32 11.93
N ILE A 17 -5.42 -14.44 13.14
CA ILE A 17 -5.56 -15.72 13.85
C ILE A 17 -6.56 -16.65 13.14
N LEU A 18 -7.59 -16.07 12.53
CA LEU A 18 -8.67 -16.84 11.91
C LEU A 18 -8.27 -17.53 10.62
N ASN A 19 -7.21 -17.05 9.96
CA ASN A 19 -6.71 -17.62 8.71
C ASN A 19 -5.58 -18.64 8.92
N GLY A 20 -5.24 -18.99 10.17
CA GLY A 20 -4.16 -19.91 10.45
C GLY A 20 -2.79 -19.45 9.96
N GLY A 21 -2.62 -18.15 9.68
CA GLY A 21 -1.37 -17.61 9.15
C GLY A 21 -1.17 -17.83 7.65
N GLU A 22 -2.16 -18.31 6.92
CA GLU A 22 -2.07 -18.52 5.47
C GLU A 22 -2.44 -17.27 4.70
N THR A 23 -1.82 -17.09 3.52
CA THR A 23 -2.20 -16.03 2.58
C THR A 23 -3.45 -16.45 1.79
N LEU A 24 -4.27 -15.46 1.41
CA LEU A 24 -5.42 -15.70 0.56
C LEU A 24 -4.97 -15.99 -0.87
N SER A 25 -5.73 -16.83 -1.57
CA SER A 25 -5.53 -17.03 -3.01
C SER A 25 -6.00 -15.80 -3.80
N ARG A 26 -5.52 -15.64 -5.04
CA ARG A 26 -5.96 -14.57 -5.91
C ARG A 26 -7.46 -14.61 -6.19
N GLU A 27 -8.03 -15.79 -6.28
CA GLU A 27 -9.47 -16.00 -6.47
C GLU A 27 -10.28 -15.52 -5.27
N GLU A 28 -9.78 -15.82 -4.06
CA GLU A 28 -10.41 -15.35 -2.83
C GLU A 28 -10.33 -13.82 -2.72
N VAL A 29 -9.16 -13.23 -3.05
CA VAL A 29 -8.99 -11.78 -3.07
C VAL A 29 -9.95 -11.15 -4.09
N ALA A 30 -10.02 -11.68 -5.30
CA ALA A 30 -10.92 -11.16 -6.32
C ALA A 30 -12.37 -11.16 -5.84
N ARG A 31 -12.82 -12.21 -5.16
CA ARG A 31 -14.18 -12.27 -4.60
C ARG A 31 -14.41 -11.24 -3.51
N ILE A 32 -13.39 -11.01 -2.65
CA ILE A 32 -13.47 -9.96 -1.62
C ILE A 32 -13.61 -8.59 -2.28
N LEU A 33 -12.82 -8.32 -3.30
CA LEU A 33 -12.85 -7.03 -4.00
C LEU A 33 -14.17 -6.83 -4.76
N ASP A 34 -14.69 -7.86 -5.41
CA ASP A 34 -15.98 -7.80 -6.06
C ASP A 34 -17.11 -7.50 -5.05
N THR A 35 -17.08 -8.16 -3.90
CA THR A 35 -18.03 -7.91 -2.82
C THR A 35 -17.92 -6.48 -2.31
N ALA A 36 -16.71 -5.98 -2.16
CA ALA A 36 -16.48 -4.60 -1.72
C ALA A 36 -17.09 -3.59 -2.72
N VAL A 37 -16.87 -3.79 -4.00
CA VAL A 37 -17.45 -2.93 -5.06
C VAL A 37 -18.96 -2.97 -5.00
N ASP A 38 -19.56 -4.16 -4.87
CA ASP A 38 -21.02 -4.34 -4.81
C ASP A 38 -21.63 -3.61 -3.62
N HIS A 39 -20.88 -3.41 -2.55
CA HIS A 39 -21.32 -2.69 -1.35
C HIS A 39 -20.86 -1.23 -1.31
N GLY A 40 -20.34 -0.72 -2.41
CA GLY A 40 -19.95 0.69 -2.53
C GLY A 40 -18.64 1.07 -1.85
N ILE A 41 -17.79 0.10 -1.50
CA ILE A 41 -16.45 0.37 -1.00
C ILE A 41 -15.55 0.69 -2.18
N ASP A 42 -14.95 1.86 -2.20
CA ASP A 42 -14.20 2.36 -3.34
C ASP A 42 -12.71 2.61 -3.06
N SER A 43 -12.24 2.28 -1.87
CA SER A 43 -10.87 2.60 -1.44
C SER A 43 -10.21 1.42 -0.75
N ILE A 44 -8.92 1.22 -1.03
CA ILE A 44 -8.09 0.20 -0.37
C ILE A 44 -6.88 0.88 0.27
N ASP A 45 -6.61 0.53 1.53
CA ASP A 45 -5.41 0.95 2.28
C ASP A 45 -4.42 -0.21 2.30
N THR A 46 -3.29 -0.04 1.65
CA THR A 46 -2.21 -1.03 1.60
C THR A 46 -0.88 -0.41 1.99
N ALA A 47 0.20 -1.13 1.82
CA ALA A 47 1.56 -0.63 2.07
C ALA A 47 2.58 -1.45 1.28
N ILE A 48 3.71 -0.82 0.97
CA ILE A 48 4.84 -1.50 0.34
C ILE A 48 5.31 -2.66 1.21
N ALA A 49 5.30 -2.48 2.53
CA ALA A 49 5.75 -3.50 3.50
C ALA A 49 4.76 -4.66 3.71
N TYR A 50 3.59 -4.65 3.08
CA TYR A 50 2.59 -5.72 3.24
C TYR A 50 2.82 -6.90 2.28
N GLY A 51 4.04 -7.40 2.20
CA GLY A 51 4.36 -8.57 1.38
C GLY A 51 3.97 -8.35 -0.09
N GLN A 52 3.09 -9.20 -0.61
CA GLN A 52 2.64 -9.14 -2.00
C GLN A 52 1.31 -8.40 -2.18
N SER A 53 0.83 -7.69 -1.16
CA SER A 53 -0.48 -7.01 -1.19
C SER A 53 -0.64 -6.10 -2.40
N GLU A 54 0.34 -5.23 -2.67
CA GLU A 54 0.24 -4.32 -3.82
C GLU A 54 0.16 -5.08 -5.15
N SER A 55 0.96 -6.13 -5.33
CA SER A 55 0.94 -6.94 -6.57
C SER A 55 -0.40 -7.64 -6.76
N ILE A 56 -0.93 -8.22 -5.70
CA ILE A 56 -2.21 -8.94 -5.73
C ILE A 56 -3.35 -7.96 -6.03
N ILE A 57 -3.36 -6.80 -5.40
CA ILE A 57 -4.33 -5.74 -5.69
C ILE A 57 -4.23 -5.31 -7.15
N GLY A 58 -3.02 -5.11 -7.65
CA GLY A 58 -2.79 -4.73 -9.06
C GLY A 58 -3.32 -5.75 -10.05
N GLU A 59 -3.23 -7.04 -9.72
CA GLU A 59 -3.72 -8.12 -10.57
C GLU A 59 -5.24 -8.31 -10.50
N THR A 60 -5.88 -7.99 -9.37
CA THR A 60 -7.26 -8.38 -9.10
C THR A 60 -8.23 -7.21 -9.02
N SER A 61 -7.77 -5.98 -8.78
CA SER A 61 -8.66 -4.84 -8.54
C SER A 61 -9.31 -4.27 -9.80
N GLN A 62 -8.73 -4.47 -10.98
CA GLN A 62 -9.22 -3.93 -12.26
C GLN A 62 -9.38 -2.40 -12.23
N ASN A 63 -8.50 -1.70 -11.50
CA ASN A 63 -8.52 -0.23 -11.34
C ASN A 63 -9.85 0.33 -10.82
N ARG A 64 -10.58 -0.44 -10.03
CA ARG A 64 -11.89 -0.04 -9.48
C ARG A 64 -11.79 0.69 -8.14
N PHE A 65 -10.59 0.83 -7.59
CA PHE A 65 -10.38 1.37 -6.25
C PHE A 65 -9.43 2.54 -6.24
N LYS A 66 -9.67 3.47 -5.34
CA LYS A 66 -8.70 4.47 -4.91
C LYS A 66 -7.69 3.77 -4.00
N ILE A 67 -6.41 4.01 -4.23
CA ILE A 67 -5.35 3.31 -3.51
C ILE A 67 -4.63 4.26 -2.57
N ILE A 68 -4.55 3.87 -1.31
CA ILE A 68 -3.73 4.48 -0.28
C ILE A 68 -2.60 3.50 -0.01
N SER A 69 -1.35 3.93 -0.16
CA SER A 69 -0.20 3.10 0.18
C SER A 69 0.73 3.81 1.15
N LYS A 70 1.77 3.14 1.59
CA LYS A 70 2.69 3.66 2.61
C LYS A 70 4.13 3.39 2.21
N LEU A 71 4.99 4.39 2.39
CA LEU A 71 6.43 4.20 2.32
C LEU A 71 6.89 3.33 3.48
N PRO A 72 7.79 2.37 3.24
CA PRO A 72 8.38 1.60 4.32
C PRO A 72 9.28 2.50 5.18
N PRO A 73 9.76 2.00 6.35
CA PRO A 73 10.70 2.75 7.18
C PRO A 73 11.91 3.20 6.38
N LEU A 74 12.34 4.44 6.63
CA LEU A 74 13.51 5.00 5.97
C LEU A 74 14.78 4.21 6.34
N PRO A 75 15.56 3.73 5.36
CA PRO A 75 16.81 3.03 5.67
C PRO A 75 17.79 3.94 6.41
N VAL A 76 18.58 3.35 7.30
CA VAL A 76 19.61 4.08 8.04
C VAL A 76 20.73 4.49 7.08
N ASP A 77 21.19 5.75 7.20
CA ASP A 77 22.35 6.28 6.45
C ASP A 77 22.21 6.20 4.92
N ILE A 78 21.01 6.39 4.42
CA ILE A 78 20.77 6.45 2.98
C ILE A 78 21.35 7.74 2.41
N SER A 79 22.01 7.62 1.24
CA SER A 79 22.74 8.74 0.64
C SER A 79 21.85 9.73 -0.10
N ASN A 80 20.72 9.29 -0.64
CA ASN A 80 19.81 10.15 -1.41
C ASN A 80 18.35 9.78 -1.12
N VAL A 81 17.74 10.54 -0.22
CA VAL A 81 16.35 10.30 0.21
C VAL A 81 15.36 10.50 -0.93
N SER A 82 15.54 11.55 -1.73
CA SER A 82 14.65 11.84 -2.85
C SER A 82 14.62 10.72 -3.88
N GLU A 83 15.78 10.20 -4.24
CA GLU A 83 15.89 9.09 -5.18
C GLU A 83 15.26 7.81 -4.62
N TRP A 84 15.47 7.55 -3.33
CA TRP A 84 14.85 6.41 -2.65
C TRP A 84 13.32 6.50 -2.66
N VAL A 85 12.77 7.67 -2.29
CA VAL A 85 11.30 7.88 -2.31
C VAL A 85 10.75 7.68 -3.71
N HIS A 86 11.39 8.27 -4.72
CA HIS A 86 10.96 8.12 -6.12
C HIS A 86 10.96 6.64 -6.54
N SER A 87 12.02 5.92 -6.23
CA SER A 87 12.13 4.49 -6.53
C SER A 87 11.04 3.67 -5.85
N GLN A 88 10.74 3.94 -4.57
CA GLN A 88 9.69 3.25 -3.84
C GLN A 88 8.31 3.50 -4.45
N VAL A 89 8.02 4.74 -4.79
CA VAL A 89 6.73 5.11 -5.40
C VAL A 89 6.59 4.47 -6.79
N GLN A 90 7.62 4.52 -7.62
CA GLN A 90 7.58 3.90 -8.95
C GLN A 90 7.36 2.39 -8.85
N GLY A 91 8.01 1.72 -7.91
CA GLY A 91 7.80 0.30 -7.66
C GLY A 91 6.36 0.00 -7.24
N SER A 92 5.80 0.83 -6.36
CA SER A 92 4.41 0.72 -5.91
C SER A 92 3.43 0.84 -7.07
N LEU A 93 3.57 1.87 -7.90
CA LEU A 93 2.72 2.08 -9.08
C LEU A 93 2.79 0.90 -10.04
N SER A 94 3.99 0.37 -10.25
CA SER A 94 4.19 -0.79 -11.12
C SER A 94 3.49 -2.04 -10.59
N ARG A 95 3.62 -2.33 -9.30
CA ARG A 95 2.95 -3.49 -8.68
C ARG A 95 1.44 -3.35 -8.69
N LEU A 96 0.94 -2.15 -8.37
CA LEU A 96 -0.50 -1.84 -8.36
C LEU A 96 -1.09 -1.68 -9.75
N LYS A 97 -0.26 -1.60 -10.78
CA LYS A 97 -0.67 -1.37 -12.18
C LYS A 97 -1.54 -0.13 -12.34
N CYS A 98 -1.13 0.95 -11.68
CA CYS A 98 -1.83 2.23 -11.73
C CYS A 98 -0.83 3.36 -12.03
N THR A 99 -1.36 4.54 -12.35
CA THR A 99 -0.56 5.71 -12.74
C THR A 99 -0.36 6.69 -11.59
N SER A 100 -1.16 6.57 -10.53
CA SER A 100 -1.07 7.44 -9.36
C SER A 100 -1.64 6.75 -8.13
N LEU A 101 -1.20 7.20 -6.97
CA LEU A 101 -1.80 6.84 -5.67
C LEU A 101 -2.70 7.99 -5.23
N ASP A 102 -3.80 7.66 -4.56
CA ASP A 102 -4.72 8.67 -4.01
C ASP A 102 -4.17 9.27 -2.73
N ALA A 103 -3.41 8.50 -1.97
CA ALA A 103 -2.66 8.99 -0.83
C ALA A 103 -1.42 8.15 -0.60
N LEU A 104 -0.35 8.79 -0.13
CA LEU A 104 0.88 8.14 0.28
C LEU A 104 1.15 8.51 1.73
N LEU A 105 1.19 7.51 2.60
CA LEU A 105 1.44 7.67 4.02
C LEU A 105 2.85 7.20 4.37
N LEU A 106 3.29 7.52 5.56
CA LEU A 106 4.52 6.97 6.12
C LEU A 106 4.16 5.80 7.04
N HIS A 107 4.76 4.65 6.81
CA HIS A 107 4.60 3.50 7.71
C HIS A 107 5.11 3.83 9.09
N ARG A 108 6.18 4.64 9.16
CA ARG A 108 6.80 5.12 10.38
C ARG A 108 6.83 6.65 10.40
N PRO A 109 5.82 7.31 11.00
CA PRO A 109 5.77 8.78 11.04
C PRO A 109 6.97 9.43 11.71
N GLN A 110 7.64 8.72 12.63
CA GLN A 110 8.85 9.17 13.31
C GLN A 110 10.00 9.50 12.34
N ASP A 111 9.99 8.97 11.14
CA ASP A 111 11.00 9.28 10.13
C ASP A 111 11.01 10.78 9.76
N LEU A 112 9.89 11.47 9.89
CA LEU A 112 9.81 12.92 9.67
C LEU A 112 10.52 13.74 10.75
N THR A 113 10.67 13.20 11.94
CA THR A 113 11.30 13.89 13.07
C THR A 113 12.75 13.44 13.29
N GLY A 114 13.24 12.50 12.51
CA GLY A 114 14.62 12.02 12.55
C GLY A 114 15.59 12.91 11.78
N ASP A 115 16.83 12.47 11.70
CA ASP A 115 17.94 13.23 11.11
C ASP A 115 17.71 13.57 9.62
N GLN A 116 17.01 12.71 8.88
CA GLN A 116 16.73 12.90 7.46
C GLN A 116 15.27 13.32 7.21
N GLY A 117 14.56 13.75 8.24
CA GLY A 117 13.14 14.11 8.15
C GLY A 117 12.86 15.27 7.21
N ALA A 118 13.72 16.29 7.18
CA ALA A 118 13.56 17.43 6.28
C ALA A 118 13.71 17.03 4.81
N GLU A 119 14.67 16.17 4.50
CA GLU A 119 14.87 15.64 3.15
C GLU A 119 13.67 14.75 2.74
N LEU A 120 13.18 13.92 3.67
CA LEU A 120 12.01 13.07 3.43
C LEU A 120 10.76 13.93 3.16
N TYR A 121 10.52 14.94 3.97
CA TYR A 121 9.39 15.86 3.78
C TYR A 121 9.44 16.53 2.41
N ALA A 122 10.62 17.02 2.02
CA ALA A 122 10.80 17.65 0.70
C ALA A 122 10.57 16.65 -0.45
N ALA A 123 10.97 15.39 -0.27
CA ALA A 123 10.85 14.36 -1.32
C ALA A 123 9.41 13.93 -1.57
N ILE A 124 8.57 13.92 -0.53
CA ILE A 124 7.16 13.50 -0.64
C ILE A 124 6.21 14.67 -0.96
N GLY A 125 6.66 15.88 -0.79
CA GLY A 125 5.91 17.10 -1.13
C GLY A 125 6.10 17.47 -2.57
#